data_ee7288287c3512ad9b92c27bd2fabd89
#
_entry.id   ee7288287c3512ad9b92c27bd2fabd89
#
_cell.length_a   1.000
_cell.length_b   1.000
_cell.length_c   1.000
_cell.angle_alpha   90.00
_cell.angle_beta   90.00
_cell.angle_gamma   90.00
#
_symmetry.space_group_name_H-M   'P 1'
#
loop_
_entity.id
_entity.type
_entity.pdbx_description
1 polymer ?
#
loop_
_entity_poly.entity_id
_entity_poly.type
_entity_poly.pdbx_seq_one_letter_code
_entity_poly.pdbx_strand_id
1 'polypeptide(L)'
;MTDRIWLKHYPQGVPAEIKPEAYTSLVGLMEESFQKYAKRVAYSFMGKDVTYAQTDSLSRAMGVYLQSLGLAKGDRVAIMLPNVPQYPVAVAAILRAGYV
;
A
#
# COMPACT_ATOMS: atom_id res chain seq x y z
N MET A 1 21.56 12.66 -26.55
CA MET A 1 20.20 12.29 -26.15
C MET A 1 20.06 10.78 -26.28
N THR A 2 19.61 10.11 -25.26
CA THR A 2 19.52 8.65 -25.25
C THR A 2 18.20 8.22 -25.88
N ASP A 3 18.28 7.34 -26.88
CA ASP A 3 17.08 6.76 -27.48
C ASP A 3 16.38 5.88 -26.45
N ARG A 4 15.04 6.01 -26.39
CA ARG A 4 14.20 5.23 -25.46
C ARG A 4 13.88 3.85 -26.05
N ILE A 5 14.93 3.05 -26.21
CA ILE A 5 14.85 1.74 -26.88
C ILE A 5 13.89 0.76 -26.20
N TRP A 6 13.60 0.97 -24.91
CA TRP A 6 12.69 0.14 -24.12
C TRP A 6 11.21 0.31 -24.47
N LEU A 7 10.81 1.45 -25.08
CA LEU A 7 9.40 1.74 -25.38
C LEU A 7 8.78 0.73 -26.33
N LYS A 8 9.57 0.15 -27.24
CA LYS A 8 9.11 -0.89 -28.17
C LYS A 8 8.69 -2.19 -27.47
N HIS A 9 9.10 -2.38 -26.21
CA HIS A 9 8.77 -3.54 -25.41
C HIS A 9 7.57 -3.31 -24.47
N TYR A 10 7.00 -2.10 -24.46
CA TYR A 10 5.84 -1.79 -23.64
C TYR A 10 4.60 -2.48 -24.21
N PRO A 11 3.82 -3.15 -23.38
CA PRO A 11 2.52 -3.67 -23.80
C PRO A 11 1.57 -2.54 -24.22
N GLN A 12 0.59 -2.90 -25.04
CA GLN A 12 -0.45 -1.96 -25.43
C GLN A 12 -1.17 -1.40 -24.19
N GLY A 13 -1.38 -0.09 -24.14
CA GLY A 13 -2.06 0.58 -23.05
C GLY A 13 -1.14 1.03 -21.92
N VAL A 14 0.16 0.68 -21.96
CA VAL A 14 1.13 1.20 -21.00
C VAL A 14 1.69 2.53 -21.51
N PRO A 15 1.52 3.63 -20.78
CA PRO A 15 2.02 4.94 -21.21
C PRO A 15 3.54 5.00 -21.17
N ALA A 16 4.12 5.81 -22.07
CA ALA A 16 5.57 6.03 -22.11
C ALA A 16 6.10 6.82 -20.92
N GLU A 17 5.26 7.64 -20.31
CA GLU A 17 5.59 8.50 -19.17
C GLU A 17 4.65 8.21 -18.01
N ILE A 18 5.19 8.29 -16.80
CA ILE A 18 4.38 8.26 -15.58
C ILE A 18 3.82 9.65 -15.29
N LYS A 19 2.74 9.67 -14.50
CA LYS A 19 2.20 10.92 -13.95
C LYS A 19 2.54 10.93 -12.45
N PRO A 20 3.69 11.50 -12.04
CA PRO A 20 4.13 11.44 -10.64
C PRO A 20 3.16 12.14 -9.68
N GLU A 21 2.35 13.05 -10.17
CA GLU A 21 1.38 13.81 -9.37
C GLU A 21 -0.04 13.22 -9.39
N ALA A 22 -0.22 12.00 -9.91
CA ALA A 22 -1.53 11.34 -9.95
C ALA A 22 -2.10 11.12 -8.54
N TYR A 23 -1.23 10.92 -7.55
CA TYR A 23 -1.57 10.80 -6.14
C TYR A 23 -0.70 11.72 -5.31
N THR A 24 -1.28 12.33 -4.28
CA THR A 24 -0.55 13.22 -3.37
C THR A 24 0.25 12.45 -2.32
N SER A 25 -0.13 11.20 -2.06
CA SER A 25 0.53 10.33 -1.09
C SER A 25 0.27 8.86 -1.40
N LEU A 26 1.10 7.99 -0.86
CA LEU A 26 0.88 6.55 -0.92
C LEU A 26 -0.37 6.15 -0.12
N VAL A 27 -0.65 6.83 0.99
CA VAL A 27 -1.88 6.63 1.78
C VAL A 27 -3.11 6.89 0.92
N GLY A 28 -3.15 7.97 0.15
CA GLY A 28 -4.26 8.28 -0.74
C GLY A 28 -4.49 7.21 -1.80
N LEU A 29 -3.42 6.69 -2.40
CA LEU A 29 -3.48 5.57 -3.34
C LEU A 29 -4.06 4.32 -2.70
N MET A 30 -3.57 3.97 -1.51
CA MET A 30 -4.04 2.79 -0.78
C MET A 30 -5.52 2.90 -0.42
N GLU A 31 -5.96 4.03 0.12
CA GLU A 31 -7.35 4.25 0.54
C GLU A 31 -8.31 4.21 -0.65
N GLU A 32 -7.94 4.81 -1.78
CA GLU A 32 -8.72 4.71 -3.01
C GLU A 32 -8.87 3.25 -3.45
N SER A 33 -7.77 2.48 -3.42
CA SER A 33 -7.78 1.07 -3.80
C SER A 33 -8.63 0.21 -2.85
N PHE A 34 -8.57 0.48 -1.55
CA PHE A 34 -9.36 -0.23 -0.55
C PHE A 34 -10.87 -0.04 -0.79
N GLN A 35 -11.29 1.15 -1.18
CA GLN A 35 -12.69 1.43 -1.49
C GLN A 35 -13.11 0.86 -2.84
N LYS A 36 -12.33 1.12 -3.88
CA LYS A 36 -12.65 0.74 -5.25
C LYS A 36 -12.71 -0.78 -5.44
N TYR A 37 -11.80 -1.51 -4.79
CA TYR A 37 -11.66 -2.95 -4.93
C TYR A 37 -12.05 -3.73 -3.67
N ALA A 38 -12.85 -3.14 -2.79
CA ALA A 38 -13.17 -3.65 -1.46
C ALA A 38 -13.48 -5.15 -1.40
N LYS A 39 -14.26 -5.65 -2.35
CA LYS A 39 -14.70 -7.06 -2.40
C LYS A 39 -13.70 -7.99 -3.06
N ARG A 40 -12.63 -7.47 -3.68
CA ARG A 40 -11.63 -8.30 -4.34
C ARG A 40 -10.61 -8.82 -3.34
N VAL A 41 -10.04 -9.98 -3.64
CA VAL A 41 -8.91 -10.52 -2.92
C VAL A 41 -7.69 -9.63 -3.18
N ALA A 42 -7.07 -9.14 -2.11
CA ALA A 42 -5.85 -8.36 -2.17
C ALA A 42 -4.61 -9.23 -2.03
N TYR A 43 -4.64 -10.18 -1.12
CA TYR A 43 -3.53 -11.06 -0.80
C TYR A 43 -4.00 -12.48 -0.56
N SER A 44 -3.20 -13.45 -1.01
CA SER A 44 -3.42 -14.88 -0.76
C SER A 44 -2.17 -15.49 -0.14
N PHE A 45 -2.35 -16.29 0.90
CA PHE A 45 -1.26 -16.96 1.57
C PHE A 45 -1.73 -18.30 2.15
N MET A 46 -1.08 -19.39 1.72
CA MET A 46 -1.36 -20.75 2.21
C MET A 46 -2.86 -21.12 2.20
N GLY A 47 -3.53 -20.81 1.10
CA GLY A 47 -4.96 -21.12 0.92
C GLY A 47 -5.92 -20.18 1.63
N LYS A 48 -5.44 -19.12 2.26
CA LYS A 48 -6.27 -18.08 2.87
C LYS A 48 -6.17 -16.78 2.10
N ASP A 49 -7.32 -16.18 1.83
CA ASP A 49 -7.43 -14.93 1.12
C ASP A 49 -7.78 -13.79 2.07
N VAL A 50 -7.21 -12.62 1.80
CA VAL A 50 -7.52 -11.36 2.48
C VAL A 50 -7.99 -10.37 1.43
N THR A 51 -9.19 -9.82 1.61
CA THR A 51 -9.75 -8.83 0.70
C THR A 51 -9.18 -7.43 0.97
N TYR A 52 -9.39 -6.52 0.01
CA TYR A 52 -9.05 -5.10 0.21
C TYR A 52 -9.81 -4.50 1.39
N ALA A 53 -11.09 -4.84 1.56
CA ALA A 53 -11.89 -4.36 2.70
C ALA A 53 -11.33 -4.86 4.04
N GLN A 54 -10.90 -6.11 4.11
CA GLN A 54 -10.27 -6.66 5.31
C GLN A 54 -8.93 -5.99 5.61
N THR A 55 -8.12 -5.76 4.58
CA THR A 55 -6.85 -5.03 4.71
C THR A 55 -7.09 -3.60 5.22
N ASP A 56 -8.11 -2.93 4.71
CA ASP A 56 -8.53 -1.60 5.19
C ASP A 56 -8.85 -1.63 6.69
N SER A 57 -9.74 -2.52 7.11
CA SER A 57 -10.15 -2.63 8.52
C SER A 57 -9.01 -3.00 9.45
N LEU A 58 -8.19 -3.97 9.07
CA LEU A 58 -7.06 -4.42 9.88
C LEU A 58 -5.99 -3.35 10.02
N SER A 59 -5.65 -2.67 8.91
CA SER A 59 -4.65 -1.61 8.93
C SER A 59 -5.13 -0.39 9.73
N ARG A 60 -6.42 -0.08 9.67
CA ARG A 60 -7.03 0.98 10.48
C ARG A 60 -6.94 0.69 11.97
N ALA A 61 -7.30 -0.53 12.37
CA ALA A 61 -7.22 -0.96 13.77
C ALA A 61 -5.78 -0.94 14.30
N MET A 62 -4.84 -1.46 13.52
CA MET A 62 -3.42 -1.44 13.87
C MET A 62 -2.86 -0.01 13.93
N GLY A 63 -3.30 0.87 13.03
CA GLY A 63 -2.90 2.28 13.04
C GLY A 63 -3.32 2.99 14.32
N VAL A 64 -4.54 2.75 14.79
CA VAL A 64 -5.04 3.27 16.07
C VAL A 64 -4.20 2.76 17.23
N TYR A 65 -3.87 1.47 17.23
CA TYR A 65 -2.99 0.88 18.24
C TYR A 65 -1.61 1.57 18.27
N LEU A 66 -0.99 1.75 17.11
CA LEU A 66 0.32 2.42 17.00
C LEU A 66 0.25 3.86 17.53
N GLN A 67 -0.82 4.59 17.24
CA GLN A 67 -1.03 5.94 17.75
C GLN A 67 -1.17 5.97 19.27
N SER A 68 -1.68 4.90 19.89
CA SER A 68 -1.82 4.79 21.35
C SER A 68 -0.48 4.61 22.09
N LEU A 69 0.60 4.29 21.36
CA LEU A 69 1.92 4.08 21.96
C LEU A 69 2.69 5.36 22.26
N GLY A 70 2.13 6.52 21.95
CA GLY A 70 2.77 7.81 22.26
C GLY A 70 3.83 8.25 21.25
N LEU A 71 3.85 7.66 20.05
CA LEU A 71 4.74 8.06 18.98
C LEU A 71 4.31 9.41 18.38
N ALA A 72 5.29 10.22 17.97
CA ALA A 72 5.05 11.46 17.26
C ALA A 72 4.94 11.23 15.77
N LYS A 73 4.22 12.12 15.05
CA LYS A 73 4.14 12.10 13.59
C LYS A 73 5.56 12.11 12.99
N GLY A 74 5.80 11.24 12.04
CA GLY A 74 7.10 11.10 11.37
C GLY A 74 8.07 10.15 12.07
N ASP A 75 7.71 9.61 13.22
CA ASP A 75 8.53 8.59 13.88
C ASP A 75 8.64 7.34 12.99
N ARG A 76 9.76 6.67 13.09
CA ARG A 76 10.06 5.49 12.29
C ARG A 76 9.60 4.22 12.99
N VAL A 77 8.88 3.37 12.27
CA VAL A 77 8.44 2.06 12.72
C VAL A 77 9.04 1.01 11.79
N ALA A 78 9.85 0.12 12.32
CA ALA A 78 10.48 -0.95 11.54
C ALA A 78 9.55 -2.15 11.41
N ILE A 79 9.55 -2.77 10.22
CA ILE A 79 8.85 -4.03 9.97
C ILE A 79 9.90 -5.11 9.74
N MET A 80 9.80 -6.20 10.49
CA MET A 80 10.62 -7.39 10.32
C MET A 80 9.70 -8.60 10.19
N LEU A 81 9.14 -8.79 8.99
CA LEU A 81 8.20 -9.86 8.67
C LEU A 81 8.59 -10.52 7.35
N PRO A 82 8.34 -11.82 7.18
CA PRO A 82 8.41 -12.47 5.86
C PRO A 82 7.24 -12.00 4.97
N ASN A 83 7.14 -12.58 3.77
CA ASN A 83 6.04 -12.32 2.84
C ASN A 83 4.75 -13.00 3.30
N VAL A 84 4.07 -12.38 4.24
CA VAL A 84 2.80 -12.83 4.84
C VAL A 84 1.76 -11.72 4.72
N PRO A 85 0.44 -12.01 4.83
CA PRO A 85 -0.61 -10.98 4.71
C PRO A 85 -0.52 -9.87 5.76
N GLN A 86 0.09 -10.13 6.89
CA GLN A 86 0.32 -9.13 7.95
C GLN A 86 1.28 -8.02 7.51
N TYR A 87 2.18 -8.30 6.56
CA TYR A 87 3.15 -7.32 6.07
C TYR A 87 2.47 -6.10 5.43
N PRO A 88 1.62 -6.24 4.41
CA PRO A 88 0.92 -5.09 3.82
C PRO A 88 -0.04 -4.41 4.79
N VAL A 89 -0.63 -5.13 5.72
CA VAL A 89 -1.44 -4.55 6.81
C VAL A 89 -0.58 -3.63 7.67
N ALA A 90 0.61 -4.06 8.07
CA ALA A 90 1.54 -3.25 8.86
C ALA A 90 2.02 -2.02 8.08
N VAL A 91 2.36 -2.16 6.80
CA VAL A 91 2.75 -1.03 5.94
C VAL A 91 1.64 0.01 5.89
N ALA A 92 0.42 -0.40 5.58
CA ALA A 92 -0.72 0.50 5.50
C ALA A 92 -1.01 1.17 6.86
N ALA A 93 -0.94 0.42 7.95
CA ALA A 93 -1.17 0.93 9.30
C ALA A 93 -0.17 2.03 9.70
N ILE A 94 1.12 1.79 9.46
CA ILE A 94 2.20 2.73 9.77
C ILE A 94 2.03 4.03 9.01
N LEU A 95 1.81 3.94 7.69
CA LEU A 95 1.67 5.12 6.83
C LEU A 95 0.38 5.90 7.15
N ARG A 96 -0.74 5.20 7.37
CA ARG A 96 -2.03 5.83 7.72
C ARG A 96 -2.00 6.51 9.10
N ALA A 97 -1.21 5.97 10.03
CA ALA A 97 -1.03 6.57 11.35
C ALA A 97 -0.15 7.82 11.34
N GLY A 98 0.52 8.12 10.23
CA GLY A 98 1.39 9.29 10.08
C GLY A 98 2.87 9.01 10.40
N TYR A 99 3.28 7.74 10.39
CA TYR A 99 4.65 7.32 10.67
C TYR A 99 5.42 6.94 9.40
N VAL A 100 6.69 6.74 9.56
CA VAL A 100 7.62 6.35 8.50
C VAL A 100 7.99 4.87 8.62
#